data_8c253dcfec4974ebff4c3cb7ae7907fe
#
_entry.id   8c253dcfec4974ebff4c3cb7ae7907fe
#
_cell.length_a   1.000
_cell.length_b   1.000
_cell.length_c   1.000
_cell.angle_alpha   90.00
_cell.angle_beta   90.00
_cell.angle_gamma   90.00
#
_symmetry.space_group_name_H-M   'P 1'
#
loop_
_entity.id
_entity.type
_entity.pdbx_description
1 polymer ?
#
loop_
_entity_poly.entity_id
_entity_poly.type
_entity_poly.pdbx_seq_one_letter_code
_entity_poly.pdbx_strand_id
1 'polypeptide(L)' 'MATLVQDFAAYCERNGMPSDEVGSAAFYANWRKIHTHRDITTGEWNDLLDFVSPDIPPTICPITSH' A
#
# COMPACT_ATOMS: atom_id res chain seq x y z
N MET A 1 -9.52 7.57 15.27
CA MET A 1 -8.69 6.45 14.89
C MET A 1 -8.27 6.61 13.44
N ALA A 2 -7.00 6.46 13.14
CA ALA A 2 -6.52 6.67 11.79
C ALA A 2 -6.82 5.45 10.92
N THR A 3 -7.14 5.69 9.66
CA THR A 3 -7.32 4.60 8.72
C THR A 3 -5.97 4.09 8.29
N LEU A 4 -5.95 2.94 7.65
CA LEU A 4 -4.71 2.38 7.14
C LEU A 4 -4.06 3.34 6.14
N VAL A 5 -4.86 3.98 5.31
CA VAL A 5 -4.34 4.92 4.32
C VAL A 5 -3.70 6.13 4.99
N GLN A 6 -4.34 6.65 6.04
CA GLN A 6 -3.77 7.78 6.77
C GLN A 6 -2.46 7.41 7.44
N ASP A 7 -2.40 6.20 7.98
CA ASP A 7 -1.20 5.71 8.62
C ASP A 7 -0.07 5.55 7.61
N PHE A 8 -0.39 5.04 6.43
CA PHE A 8 0.57 4.91 5.36
C PHE A 8 1.11 6.27 4.92
N ALA A 9 0.22 7.24 4.76
CA ALA A 9 0.66 8.58 4.36
C ALA A 9 1.61 9.18 5.38
N ALA A 10 1.29 9.04 6.65
CA ALA A 10 2.16 9.53 7.71
C ALA A 10 3.51 8.81 7.71
N TYR A 11 3.46 7.51 7.46
CA TYR A 11 4.68 6.71 7.39
C TYR A 11 5.59 7.20 6.25
N CYS A 12 5.00 7.45 5.09
CA CYS A 12 5.76 7.94 3.95
C CYS A 12 6.37 9.31 4.25
N GLU A 13 5.61 10.17 4.89
CA GLU A 13 6.11 11.50 5.23
C GLU A 13 7.29 11.41 6.17
N ARG A 14 7.20 10.56 7.18
CA ARG A 14 8.28 10.42 8.14
C ARG A 14 9.54 9.86 7.51
N ASN A 15 9.40 9.04 6.49
CA ASN A 15 10.53 8.36 5.86
C ASN A 15 10.98 9.02 4.56
N GLY A 16 10.37 10.12 4.19
CA GLY A 16 10.74 10.81 2.97
C GLY A 16 10.44 10.04 1.71
N MET A 17 9.40 9.21 1.76
CA MET A 17 9.03 8.38 0.62
C MET A 17 7.82 8.98 -0.08
N PRO A 18 7.74 8.86 -1.42
CA PRO A 18 6.53 9.31 -2.10
C PRO A 18 5.37 8.39 -1.76
N SER A 19 4.25 8.98 -1.40
CA SER A 19 3.08 8.20 -1.02
C SER A 19 2.20 7.88 -2.22
N ASP A 20 2.60 8.26 -3.42
CA ASP A 20 1.83 8.00 -4.61
C ASP A 20 2.43 6.91 -5.47
N GLU A 21 3.27 6.07 -4.91
CA GLU A 21 3.91 4.99 -5.63
C GLU A 21 3.50 3.64 -5.07
N VAL A 22 3.26 2.72 -5.97
CA VAL A 22 2.95 1.35 -5.58
C VAL A 22 4.11 0.73 -4.81
N GLY A 23 5.34 1.09 -5.18
CA GLY A 23 6.50 0.59 -4.47
C GLY A 23 6.51 0.99 -3.01
N SER A 24 6.10 2.22 -2.73
CA SER A 24 6.02 2.68 -1.34
C SER A 24 4.96 1.93 -0.57
N ALA A 25 3.84 1.65 -1.21
CA ALA A 25 2.77 0.89 -0.56
C ALA A 25 3.24 -0.53 -0.25
N ALA A 26 3.97 -1.14 -1.18
CA ALA A 26 4.48 -2.49 -0.96
C ALA A 26 5.50 -2.49 0.19
N PHE A 27 6.33 -1.48 0.24
CA PHE A 27 7.29 -1.35 1.33
C PHE A 27 6.58 -1.22 2.67
N TYR A 28 5.54 -0.39 2.71
CA TYR A 28 4.77 -0.20 3.93
C TYR A 28 4.07 -1.48 4.36
N ALA A 29 3.52 -2.22 3.40
CA ALA A 29 2.86 -3.47 3.71
C ALA A 29 3.83 -4.45 4.34
N ASN A 30 5.04 -4.54 3.79
CA ASN A 30 6.06 -5.41 4.33
C ASN A 30 6.50 -4.95 5.73
N TRP A 31 6.65 -3.65 5.90
CA TRP A 31 7.01 -3.08 7.19
C TRP A 31 5.96 -3.41 8.25
N ARG A 32 4.69 -3.28 7.89
CA ARG A 32 3.61 -3.60 8.82
C ARG A 32 3.60 -5.07 9.18
N LYS A 33 3.83 -5.94 8.21
CA LYS A 33 3.88 -7.37 8.47
C LYS A 33 4.95 -7.68 9.50
N ILE A 34 6.11 -7.07 9.37
CA ILE A 34 7.21 -7.30 10.29
C ILE A 34 6.87 -6.78 11.68
N HIS A 35 6.29 -5.60 11.76
CA HIS A 35 6.09 -4.95 13.04
C HIS A 35 4.80 -5.34 13.76
N THR A 36 3.82 -5.87 13.03
CA THR A 36 2.57 -6.29 13.66
C THR A 36 2.37 -7.79 13.62
N HIS A 37 3.26 -8.49 12.93
CA HIS A 37 3.20 -9.94 12.81
C HIS A 37 1.93 -10.41 12.13
N ARG A 38 1.37 -9.60 11.27
CA ARG A 38 0.23 -10.03 10.48
C ARG A 38 0.24 -9.33 9.13
N ASP A 39 -0.32 -10.02 8.15
CA ASP A 39 -0.36 -9.50 6.80
C ASP A 39 -1.44 -8.45 6.64
N ILE A 40 -1.28 -7.63 5.62
CA ILE A 40 -2.32 -6.71 5.21
C ILE A 40 -3.35 -7.51 4.43
N THR A 41 -4.62 -7.30 4.73
CA THR A 41 -5.70 -8.01 4.05
C THR A 41 -5.84 -7.50 2.63
N THR A 42 -6.55 -8.29 1.81
CA THR A 42 -6.80 -7.88 0.43
C THR A 42 -7.54 -6.57 0.36
N GLY A 43 -8.51 -6.36 1.24
CA GLY A 43 -9.24 -5.10 1.27
C GLY A 43 -8.36 -3.93 1.61
N GLU A 44 -7.49 -4.11 2.59
CA GLU A 44 -6.56 -3.05 2.96
C GLU A 44 -5.58 -2.75 1.82
N TRP A 45 -5.11 -3.80 1.14
CA TRP A 45 -4.21 -3.61 0.02
C TRP A 45 -4.88 -2.83 -1.11
N ASN A 46 -6.14 -3.18 -1.39
CA ASN A 46 -6.88 -2.46 -2.42
C ASN A 46 -7.07 -1.00 -2.06
N ASP A 47 -7.29 -0.69 -0.79
CA ASP A 47 -7.40 0.68 -0.35
C ASP A 47 -6.09 1.44 -0.58
N LEU A 48 -4.97 0.80 -0.29
CA LEU A 48 -3.68 1.42 -0.53
C LEU A 48 -3.44 1.66 -2.01
N LEU A 49 -3.77 0.69 -2.84
CA LEU A 49 -3.60 0.84 -4.28
C LEU A 49 -4.45 1.98 -4.82
N ASP A 50 -5.67 2.09 -4.32
CA ASP A 50 -6.57 3.16 -4.72
C ASP A 50 -5.98 4.51 -4.37
N PHE A 51 -5.37 4.59 -3.21
CA PHE A 51 -4.80 5.83 -2.74
C PHE A 51 -3.55 6.22 -3.54
N VAL A 52 -2.66 5.25 -3.78
CA VAL A 52 -1.38 5.59 -4.39
C VAL A 52 -1.46 5.75 -5.89
N SER A 53 -2.32 5.00 -6.53
CA SER A 53 -2.36 5.02 -7.98
C SER A 53 -3.73 4.69 -8.52
N PRO A 54 -4.69 5.53 -8.29
CA PRO A 54 -6.04 5.23 -8.77
C PRO A 54 -6.10 5.11 -10.29
N ASP A 55 -5.14 5.67 -10.98
CA ASP A 55 -5.13 5.62 -12.43
C ASP A 55 -4.34 4.45 -13.00
N ILE A 56 -3.67 3.70 -12.15
CA ILE A 56 -2.90 2.59 -12.65
C ILE A 56 -3.84 1.45 -13.02
N PRO A 57 -3.76 0.97 -14.25
CA PRO A 57 -4.65 -0.10 -14.66
C PRO A 57 -4.34 -1.38 -13.91
N PRO A 58 -5.34 -2.18 -13.66
CA PRO A 58 -5.17 -3.44 -12.97
C PRO A 58 -4.33 -4.45 -13.71
N THR A 59 -3.93 -4.12 -14.90
CA THR A 59 -3.11 -5.00 -15.70
C THR A 59 -1.79 -5.31 -15.06
N ILE A 60 -1.42 -4.56 -14.06
CA ILE A 60 -0.19 -4.86 -13.40
C ILE A 60 -0.24 -6.18 -12.70
N CYS A 61 -1.38 -6.74 -12.55
CA CYS A 61 -1.50 -8.03 -11.94
C CYS A 61 -1.23 -9.10 -12.98
N PRO A 62 -0.04 -9.61 -13.07
CA PRO A 62 0.32 -10.50 -14.16
C PRO A 62 -0.35 -11.84 -14.07
N ILE A 63 -0.72 -12.23 -12.92
CA ILE A 63 -1.28 -13.52 -12.75
C ILE A 63 -2.63 -13.64 -13.35
N THR A 64 -3.31 -12.58 -13.46
CA THR A 64 -4.66 -12.63 -13.95
C THR A 64 -4.71 -12.82 -15.41
N SER A 65 -3.69 -12.70 -16.04
CA SER A 65 -3.76 -12.83 -17.46
C SER A 65 -4.21 -14.14 -17.93
N HIS A 66 -4.51 -14.04 -17.73
CA HIS A 66 -4.94 -14.90 -18.12
C HIS A 66 -5.12 -15.14 -18.67
#